data_fefd702c66b78ef8fadc14c97969f815
#
_entry.id   fefd702c66b78ef8fadc14c97969f815
#
_cell.length_a   1.000
_cell.length_b   1.000
_cell.length_c   1.000
_cell.angle_alpha   90.00
_cell.angle_beta   90.00
_cell.angle_gamma   90.00
#
_symmetry.space_group_name_H-M   'P 1'
#
loop_
_entity.id
_entity.type
_entity.pdbx_description
1 polymer ?
#
loop_
_entity_poly.entity_id
_entity_poly.type
_entity_poly.pdbx_seq_one_letter_code
_entity_poly.pdbx_strand_id
1 'polypeptide(L)'
;MDAETCIKKLQYVGVLAFATVDGEGNPQIRNISAIHYESDAMYFFTARGKDFCRELLADGRVQVLGYTKYKEMIRLSAKAEPVAESDQKKWMDAIFEEQPYLSNVYPDDTRSIGIIFQIKDAQIEYFHLGVNPIFRETYVIGRGNITPKGYRITDACIGCGKCERNCPQRCIEKGSPYQISQEHCLHCGNCYELCPVKAVERRH
;
A
#
# COMPACT_ATOMS: atom_id res chain seq x y z
N MET A 1 -4.27 15.22 -3.72
CA MET A 1 -3.26 14.45 -2.94
C MET A 1 -2.25 13.86 -3.93
N ASP A 2 -1.06 13.47 -3.50
CA ASP A 2 -0.02 12.87 -4.34
C ASP A 2 0.74 11.77 -3.58
N ALA A 3 1.67 11.12 -4.26
CA ALA A 3 2.47 10.04 -3.67
C ALA A 3 3.33 10.53 -2.49
N GLU A 4 3.94 11.71 -2.60
CA GLU A 4 4.75 12.30 -1.53
C GLU A 4 3.92 12.53 -0.26
N THR A 5 2.69 13.04 -0.41
CA THR A 5 1.77 13.21 0.73
C THR A 5 1.44 11.87 1.39
N CYS A 6 1.27 10.80 0.61
CA CYS A 6 1.05 9.47 1.16
C CYS A 6 2.27 8.98 1.97
N ILE A 7 3.48 9.19 1.48
CA ILE A 7 4.72 8.87 2.21
C ILE A 7 4.81 9.65 3.52
N LYS A 8 4.53 10.97 3.51
CA LYS A 8 4.49 11.80 4.74
C LYS A 8 3.46 11.30 5.76
N LYS A 9 2.30 10.82 5.30
CA LYS A 9 1.30 10.22 6.19
C LYS A 9 1.78 8.90 6.79
N LEU A 10 2.50 8.05 6.04
CA LEU A 10 3.14 6.85 6.58
C LEU A 10 4.21 7.19 7.62
N GLN A 11 5.03 8.20 7.36
CA GLN A 11 5.99 8.73 8.34
C GLN A 11 5.30 9.22 9.62
N TYR A 12 4.18 9.92 9.49
CA TYR A 12 3.37 10.35 10.64
C TYR A 12 2.80 9.17 11.46
N VAL A 13 2.42 8.07 10.82
CA VAL A 13 1.98 6.84 11.50
C VAL A 13 3.13 6.21 12.28
N GLY A 14 4.35 6.24 11.74
CA GLY A 14 5.60 5.84 12.39
C GLY A 14 5.82 4.33 12.47
N VAL A 15 4.80 3.56 12.89
CA VAL A 15 4.86 2.09 12.95
C VAL A 15 3.96 1.51 11.88
N LEU A 16 4.56 0.81 10.92
CA LEU A 16 3.84 0.26 9.76
C LEU A 16 3.81 -1.26 9.82
N ALA A 17 2.69 -1.85 9.37
CA ALA A 17 2.59 -3.28 9.17
C ALA A 17 3.21 -3.67 7.81
N PHE A 18 4.17 -4.60 7.85
CA PHE A 18 4.81 -5.17 6.66
C PHE A 18 4.39 -6.63 6.52
N ALA A 19 3.82 -6.97 5.37
CA ALA A 19 3.48 -8.33 5.02
C ALA A 19 4.40 -8.83 3.91
N THR A 20 4.87 -10.07 4.06
CA THR A 20 5.73 -10.81 3.13
C THR A 20 5.20 -12.23 2.99
N VAL A 21 5.88 -13.04 2.23
CA VAL A 21 5.58 -14.46 2.06
C VAL A 21 6.83 -15.26 2.42
N ASP A 22 6.68 -16.32 3.22
CA ASP A 22 7.78 -17.22 3.56
C ASP A 22 8.11 -18.21 2.43
N GLY A 23 9.11 -19.04 2.62
CA GLY A 23 9.56 -20.02 1.63
C GLY A 23 8.54 -21.11 1.32
N GLU A 24 7.49 -21.28 2.14
CA GLU A 24 6.39 -22.24 1.95
C GLU A 24 5.16 -21.60 1.32
N GLY A 25 5.19 -20.27 1.08
CA GLY A 25 4.07 -19.52 0.53
C GLY A 25 3.08 -19.00 1.57
N ASN A 26 3.38 -19.10 2.87
CA ASN A 26 2.51 -18.57 3.92
C ASN A 26 2.72 -17.07 4.10
N PRO A 27 1.63 -16.29 4.26
CA PRO A 27 1.74 -14.87 4.55
C PRO A 27 2.29 -14.63 5.97
N GLN A 28 3.23 -13.72 6.06
CA GLN A 28 3.86 -13.27 7.31
C GLN A 28 3.60 -11.79 7.50
N ILE A 29 3.38 -11.33 8.76
CA ILE A 29 3.15 -9.92 9.07
C ILE A 29 3.91 -9.51 10.34
N ARG A 30 4.46 -8.29 10.33
CA ARG A 30 5.13 -7.69 11.49
C ARG A 30 5.03 -6.17 11.45
N ASN A 31 5.22 -5.53 12.59
CA ASN A 31 5.35 -4.09 12.69
C ASN A 31 6.81 -3.67 12.54
N ILE A 32 7.05 -2.67 11.71
CA ILE A 32 8.35 -2.04 11.48
C ILE A 32 8.25 -0.55 11.79
N SER A 33 9.18 -0.04 12.59
CA SER A 33 9.32 1.37 12.93
C SER A 33 10.70 1.94 12.57
N ALA A 34 11.69 1.07 12.32
CA ALA A 34 13.04 1.44 11.92
C ALA A 34 13.06 1.83 10.43
N ILE A 35 12.47 2.97 10.10
CA ILE A 35 12.24 3.43 8.72
C ILE A 35 12.71 4.87 8.60
N HIS A 36 13.45 5.16 7.51
CA HIS A 36 13.76 6.50 7.02
C HIS A 36 12.94 6.77 5.75
N TYR A 37 12.44 7.99 5.60
CA TYR A 37 11.53 8.38 4.53
C TYR A 37 12.13 9.50 3.69
N GLU A 38 12.21 9.29 2.38
CA GLU A 38 12.42 10.31 1.37
C GLU A 38 11.09 10.65 0.67
N SER A 39 11.07 11.67 -0.18
CA SER A 39 9.84 12.08 -0.90
C SER A 39 9.27 11.00 -1.82
N ASP A 40 10.15 10.12 -2.34
CA ASP A 40 9.86 9.09 -3.34
C ASP A 40 10.44 7.71 -2.99
N ALA A 41 10.89 7.52 -1.75
CA ALA A 41 11.49 6.26 -1.32
C ALA A 41 11.32 6.02 0.18
N MET A 42 11.42 4.77 0.58
CA MET A 42 11.49 4.33 1.98
C MET A 42 12.70 3.42 2.15
N TYR A 43 13.43 3.60 3.25
CA TYR A 43 14.57 2.76 3.65
C TYR A 43 14.28 2.20 5.03
N PHE A 44 14.47 0.90 5.23
CA PHE A 44 14.18 0.28 6.52
C PHE A 44 15.22 -0.75 6.91
N PHE A 45 15.42 -0.84 8.22
CA PHE A 45 16.39 -1.71 8.86
C PHE A 45 15.76 -3.05 9.26
N THR A 46 16.50 -4.14 9.05
CA THR A 46 16.27 -5.43 9.69
C THR A 46 17.59 -6.12 9.99
N ALA A 47 17.61 -7.09 10.91
CA ALA A 47 18.81 -7.89 11.17
C ALA A 47 18.85 -9.12 10.25
N ARG A 48 20.04 -9.46 9.73
CA ARG A 48 20.25 -10.55 8.76
C ARG A 48 19.76 -11.92 9.22
N GLY A 49 19.75 -12.18 10.53
CA GLY A 49 19.29 -13.46 11.09
C GLY A 49 17.77 -13.62 11.20
N LYS A 50 16.98 -12.57 10.92
CA LYS A 50 15.51 -12.63 11.03
C LYS A 50 14.86 -13.30 9.81
N ASP A 51 13.75 -13.98 10.03
CA ASP A 51 12.92 -14.54 8.95
C ASP A 51 12.52 -13.46 7.94
N PHE A 52 12.15 -12.28 8.41
CA PHE A 52 11.83 -11.14 7.57
C PHE A 52 12.94 -10.79 6.57
N CYS A 53 14.20 -10.84 7.00
CA CYS A 53 15.33 -10.62 6.09
C CYS A 53 15.42 -11.73 5.05
N ARG A 54 15.26 -13.00 5.46
CA ARG A 54 15.30 -14.15 4.52
C ARG A 54 14.17 -14.08 3.50
N GLU A 55 12.96 -13.72 3.92
CA GLU A 55 11.78 -13.56 3.06
C GLU A 55 12.00 -12.47 2.01
N LEU A 56 12.54 -11.31 2.43
CA LEU A 56 12.84 -10.20 1.51
C LEU A 56 13.97 -10.54 0.52
N LEU A 57 15.01 -11.24 0.96
CA LEU A 57 16.09 -11.68 0.08
C LEU A 57 15.65 -12.75 -0.93
N ALA A 58 14.70 -13.60 -0.55
CA ALA A 58 14.20 -14.68 -1.41
C ALA A 58 13.23 -14.18 -2.48
N ASP A 59 12.29 -13.31 -2.13
CA ASP A 59 11.20 -12.86 -3.03
C ASP A 59 11.20 -11.33 -3.21
N GLY A 60 11.40 -10.60 -2.12
CA GLY A 60 11.37 -9.13 -2.10
C GLY A 60 9.96 -8.51 -2.15
N ARG A 61 8.91 -9.25 -2.55
CA ARG A 61 7.54 -8.73 -2.57
C ARG A 61 7.08 -8.36 -1.16
N VAL A 62 6.54 -7.15 -1.02
CA VAL A 62 6.08 -6.64 0.26
C VAL A 62 4.79 -5.84 0.10
N GLN A 63 3.89 -5.99 1.07
CA GLN A 63 2.78 -5.07 1.28
C GLN A 63 3.03 -4.29 2.54
N VAL A 64 2.93 -2.97 2.46
CA VAL A 64 3.08 -2.07 3.61
C VAL A 64 1.75 -1.39 3.88
N LEU A 65 1.35 -1.35 5.15
CA LEU A 65 0.11 -0.73 5.57
C LEU A 65 0.35 0.27 6.69
N GLY A 66 -0.12 1.51 6.49
CA GLY A 66 -0.30 2.52 7.52
C GLY A 66 -1.78 2.89 7.65
N TYR A 67 -2.23 3.12 8.89
CA TYR A 67 -3.58 3.57 9.19
C TYR A 67 -3.54 4.76 10.14
N THR A 68 -4.05 5.91 9.68
CA THR A 68 -4.04 7.14 10.48
C THR A 68 -5.24 7.20 11.44
N LYS A 69 -5.12 8.01 12.49
CA LYS A 69 -6.25 8.32 13.40
C LYS A 69 -7.45 8.97 12.70
N TYR A 70 -7.24 9.49 11.48
CA TYR A 70 -8.29 10.11 10.66
C TYR A 70 -9.04 9.11 9.76
N LYS A 71 -8.85 7.80 9.97
CA LYS A 71 -9.43 6.71 9.16
C LYS A 71 -8.94 6.70 7.72
N GLU A 72 -7.70 7.15 7.50
CA GLU A 72 -7.01 7.05 6.23
C GLU A 72 -6.14 5.77 6.24
N MET A 73 -6.32 4.94 5.25
CA MET A 73 -5.52 3.74 5.02
C MET A 73 -4.60 3.98 3.82
N ILE A 74 -3.31 3.82 4.03
CA ILE A 74 -2.30 3.92 2.97
C ILE A 74 -1.64 2.56 2.85
N ARG A 75 -1.73 1.95 1.67
CA ARG A 75 -1.15 0.65 1.39
C ARG A 75 -0.22 0.73 0.20
N LEU A 76 1.02 0.27 0.39
CA LEU A 76 1.99 0.12 -0.69
C LEU A 76 2.06 -1.35 -1.12
N SER A 77 2.04 -1.55 -2.44
CA SER A 77 2.41 -2.82 -3.08
C SER A 77 3.74 -2.59 -3.78
N ALA A 78 4.79 -3.29 -3.34
CA ALA A 78 6.15 -3.00 -3.75
C ALA A 78 7.02 -4.26 -3.80
N LYS A 79 8.24 -4.06 -4.33
CA LYS A 79 9.37 -4.95 -4.11
C LYS A 79 10.43 -4.21 -3.32
N ALA A 80 10.84 -4.77 -2.19
CA ALA A 80 11.94 -4.26 -1.40
C ALA A 80 13.24 -4.93 -1.85
N GLU A 81 14.29 -4.13 -2.01
CA GLU A 81 15.62 -4.60 -2.44
C GLU A 81 16.67 -4.10 -1.45
N PRO A 82 17.75 -4.87 -1.17
CA PRO A 82 18.85 -4.37 -0.40
C PRO A 82 19.42 -3.12 -1.07
N VAL A 83 19.79 -2.10 -0.30
CA VAL A 83 20.58 -0.98 -0.86
C VAL A 83 21.99 -1.45 -1.21
N ALA A 84 22.66 -0.72 -2.11
CA ALA A 84 24.04 -1.01 -2.47
C ALA A 84 24.94 -1.03 -1.21
N GLU A 85 25.95 -1.88 -1.19
CA GLU A 85 26.86 -2.03 -0.04
C GLU A 85 27.49 -0.69 0.37
N SER A 86 27.85 0.16 -0.60
CA SER A 86 28.37 1.51 -0.36
C SER A 86 27.42 2.42 0.43
N ASP A 87 26.12 2.19 0.34
CA ASP A 87 25.06 3.04 0.90
C ASP A 87 24.48 2.48 2.21
N GLN A 88 24.81 1.23 2.57
CA GLN A 88 24.30 0.57 3.78
C GLN A 88 24.55 1.42 5.03
N LYS A 89 25.80 1.91 5.19
CA LYS A 89 26.17 2.73 6.35
C LYS A 89 25.40 4.04 6.41
N LYS A 90 25.25 4.73 5.27
CA LYS A 90 24.54 6.02 5.17
C LYS A 90 23.12 5.90 5.72
N TRP A 91 22.38 4.93 5.21
CA TRP A 91 20.96 4.77 5.58
C TRP A 91 20.79 4.16 6.97
N MET A 92 21.74 3.32 7.41
CA MET A 92 21.76 2.83 8.78
C MET A 92 21.95 3.98 9.78
N ASP A 93 22.92 4.86 9.52
CA ASP A 93 23.17 6.02 10.39
C ASP A 93 21.93 6.94 10.44
N ALA A 94 21.29 7.24 9.30
CA ALA A 94 20.07 8.04 9.24
C ALA A 94 18.93 7.42 10.07
N ILE A 95 18.67 6.13 9.93
CA ILE A 95 17.61 5.44 10.68
C ILE A 95 17.89 5.44 12.19
N PHE A 96 19.12 5.23 12.61
CA PHE A 96 19.48 5.21 14.03
C PHE A 96 19.48 6.62 14.65
N GLU A 97 19.77 7.66 13.87
CA GLU A 97 19.62 9.05 14.30
C GLU A 97 18.15 9.44 14.49
N GLU A 98 17.29 9.08 13.55
CA GLU A 98 15.83 9.35 13.62
C GLU A 98 15.11 8.49 14.67
N GLN A 99 15.66 7.31 14.98
CA GLN A 99 15.08 6.31 15.89
C GLN A 99 16.07 5.94 17.02
N PRO A 100 16.37 6.86 17.97
CA PRO A 100 17.43 6.66 18.98
C PRO A 100 17.25 5.42 19.86
N TYR A 101 16.00 4.93 20.04
CA TYR A 101 15.75 3.70 20.81
C TYR A 101 16.43 2.47 20.18
N LEU A 102 16.74 2.48 18.89
CA LEU A 102 17.43 1.39 18.22
C LEU A 102 18.83 1.15 18.78
N SER A 103 19.50 2.20 19.28
CA SER A 103 20.79 2.06 19.95
C SER A 103 20.72 1.30 21.29
N ASN A 104 19.53 1.25 21.92
CA ASN A 104 19.31 0.38 23.08
C ASN A 104 19.07 -1.08 22.67
N VAL A 105 18.53 -1.31 21.46
CA VAL A 105 18.26 -2.66 20.93
C VAL A 105 19.52 -3.26 20.30
N TYR A 106 20.31 -2.42 19.62
CA TYR A 106 21.55 -2.77 18.94
C TYR A 106 22.67 -1.82 19.40
N PRO A 107 23.17 -2.00 20.64
CA PRO A 107 24.22 -1.14 21.18
C PRO A 107 25.54 -1.30 20.43
N ASP A 108 26.31 -0.23 20.37
CA ASP A 108 27.66 -0.17 19.85
C ASP A 108 27.76 -0.77 18.42
N ASP A 109 28.73 -1.65 18.20
CA ASP A 109 28.98 -2.29 16.91
C ASP A 109 27.98 -3.41 16.56
N THR A 110 27.07 -3.78 17.49
CA THR A 110 26.07 -4.85 17.25
C THR A 110 25.09 -4.49 16.13
N ARG A 111 24.90 -3.20 15.81
CA ARG A 111 24.13 -2.74 14.64
C ARG A 111 24.67 -3.26 13.31
N SER A 112 25.93 -3.69 13.26
CA SER A 112 26.56 -4.28 12.07
C SER A 112 25.91 -5.58 11.59
N ILE A 113 25.10 -6.27 12.45
CA ILE A 113 24.24 -7.39 12.05
C ILE A 113 23.10 -6.96 11.10
N GLY A 114 22.82 -5.68 11.01
CA GLY A 114 21.75 -5.11 10.22
C GLY A 114 22.01 -5.13 8.71
N ILE A 115 20.93 -4.97 8.00
CA ILE A 115 20.90 -4.72 6.56
C ILE A 115 19.77 -3.74 6.27
N ILE A 116 20.03 -2.82 5.37
CA ILE A 116 19.04 -1.84 4.92
C ILE A 116 18.43 -2.28 3.60
N PHE A 117 17.11 -2.27 3.55
CA PHE A 117 16.32 -2.44 2.34
C PHE A 117 15.70 -1.11 1.91
N GLN A 118 15.43 -0.98 0.63
CA GLN A 118 14.76 0.17 0.02
C GLN A 118 13.49 -0.24 -0.73
N ILE A 119 12.52 0.67 -0.75
CA ILE A 119 11.35 0.66 -1.62
C ILE A 119 11.40 1.95 -2.42
N LYS A 120 11.65 1.87 -3.73
CA LYS A 120 11.72 3.01 -4.67
C LYS A 120 10.68 2.91 -5.78
N ASP A 121 10.13 1.72 -6.00
CA ASP A 121 9.10 1.46 -7.00
C ASP A 121 7.90 0.84 -6.30
N ALA A 122 6.77 1.54 -6.27
CA ALA A 122 5.57 1.04 -5.61
C ALA A 122 4.28 1.60 -6.21
N GLN A 123 3.21 0.82 -6.11
CA GLN A 123 1.84 1.31 -6.20
C GLN A 123 1.35 1.66 -4.80
N ILE A 124 0.79 2.86 -4.63
CA ILE A 124 0.19 3.32 -3.39
C ILE A 124 -1.33 3.39 -3.57
N GLU A 125 -2.07 2.68 -2.74
CA GLU A 125 -3.51 2.87 -2.61
C GLU A 125 -3.79 3.73 -1.37
N TYR A 126 -4.41 4.86 -1.60
CA TYR A 126 -4.95 5.73 -0.55
C TYR A 126 -6.45 5.51 -0.43
N PHE A 127 -6.95 5.30 0.79
CA PHE A 127 -8.34 5.06 1.06
C PHE A 127 -8.78 5.79 2.33
N HIS A 128 -9.68 6.76 2.20
CA HIS A 128 -10.18 7.59 3.29
C HIS A 128 -11.62 7.22 3.66
N LEU A 129 -11.77 6.51 4.78
CA LEU A 129 -13.07 6.11 5.33
C LEU A 129 -13.73 7.17 6.21
N GLY A 130 -13.00 8.23 6.55
CA GLY A 130 -13.48 9.30 7.45
C GLY A 130 -14.31 10.39 6.75
N VAL A 131 -14.52 10.28 5.45
CA VAL A 131 -15.30 11.24 4.64
C VAL A 131 -16.52 10.57 4.00
N ASN A 132 -17.50 11.37 3.59
CA ASN A 132 -18.71 10.88 2.92
C ASN A 132 -19.02 11.75 1.69
N PRO A 133 -19.03 11.16 0.47
CA PRO A 133 -18.68 9.77 0.16
C PRO A 133 -17.23 9.45 0.52
N ILE A 134 -16.92 8.16 0.68
CA ILE A 134 -15.52 7.72 0.88
C ILE A 134 -14.67 8.21 -0.29
N PHE A 135 -13.38 8.38 -0.03
CA PHE A 135 -12.45 8.75 -1.09
C PHE A 135 -11.32 7.71 -1.20
N ARG A 136 -10.99 7.34 -2.43
CA ARG A 136 -9.84 6.49 -2.73
C ARG A 136 -9.15 6.94 -4.00
N GLU A 137 -7.85 6.74 -4.03
CA GLU A 137 -7.04 7.03 -5.20
C GLU A 137 -5.79 6.14 -5.22
N THR A 138 -5.17 5.99 -6.38
CA THR A 138 -3.97 5.19 -6.55
C THR A 138 -2.88 6.06 -7.16
N TYR A 139 -1.71 6.03 -6.54
CA TYR A 139 -0.50 6.74 -6.96
C TYR A 139 0.63 5.75 -7.22
N VAL A 140 1.71 6.23 -7.81
CA VAL A 140 2.94 5.46 -7.98
C VAL A 140 4.13 6.27 -7.49
N ILE A 141 5.13 5.58 -7.00
CA ILE A 141 6.49 6.08 -6.84
C ILE A 141 7.41 5.30 -7.78
N GLY A 142 8.42 5.98 -8.30
CA GLY A 142 9.37 5.40 -9.25
C GLY A 142 8.69 4.81 -10.49
N ARG A 143 9.05 3.57 -10.84
CA ARG A 143 8.54 2.82 -11.99
C ARG A 143 7.36 1.92 -11.63
N GLY A 144 6.63 2.22 -10.57
CA GLY A 144 5.44 1.49 -10.18
C GLY A 144 4.37 1.51 -11.28
N ASN A 145 3.57 0.47 -11.35
CA ASN A 145 2.44 0.36 -12.29
C ASN A 145 1.11 0.41 -11.54
N ILE A 146 0.15 1.12 -12.10
CA ILE A 146 -1.22 1.12 -11.57
C ILE A 146 -1.97 -0.09 -12.12
N THR A 147 -2.33 -1.02 -11.24
CA THR A 147 -3.27 -2.09 -11.56
C THR A 147 -4.69 -1.58 -11.28
N PRO A 148 -5.53 -1.40 -12.32
CA PRO A 148 -6.91 -0.96 -12.13
C PRO A 148 -7.67 -1.95 -11.27
N LYS A 149 -8.41 -1.45 -10.25
CA LYS A 149 -9.25 -2.27 -9.38
C LYS A 149 -10.70 -1.78 -9.43
N GLY A 150 -11.62 -2.59 -8.93
CA GLY A 150 -13.03 -2.24 -8.84
C GLY A 150 -13.86 -2.84 -9.96
N TYR A 151 -14.85 -2.09 -10.41
CA TYR A 151 -15.84 -2.57 -11.39
C TYR A 151 -16.05 -1.54 -12.49
N ARG A 152 -16.44 -2.01 -13.66
CA ARG A 152 -16.93 -1.19 -14.78
C ARG A 152 -18.28 -1.71 -15.27
N ILE A 153 -19.08 -0.83 -15.84
CA ILE A 153 -20.34 -1.19 -16.50
C ILE A 153 -20.09 -1.16 -18.00
N THR A 154 -20.42 -2.24 -18.69
CA THR A 154 -20.20 -2.42 -20.13
C THR A 154 -21.39 -1.96 -20.95
N ASP A 155 -21.22 -1.92 -22.27
CA ASP A 155 -22.28 -1.57 -23.23
C ASP A 155 -23.46 -2.55 -23.26
N ALA A 156 -23.33 -3.73 -22.61
CA ALA A 156 -24.45 -4.65 -22.39
C ALA A 156 -25.49 -4.12 -21.38
N CYS A 157 -25.26 -2.92 -20.80
CA CYS A 157 -26.15 -2.28 -19.85
C CYS A 157 -27.49 -1.91 -20.48
N ILE A 158 -28.58 -2.39 -19.90
CA ILE A 158 -29.96 -2.09 -20.36
C ILE A 158 -30.60 -0.87 -19.68
N GLY A 159 -29.84 -0.11 -18.90
CA GLY A 159 -30.34 1.11 -18.27
C GLY A 159 -31.34 0.93 -17.12
N CYS A 160 -31.43 -0.26 -16.49
CA CYS A 160 -32.46 -0.56 -15.48
C CYS A 160 -32.28 0.17 -14.14
N GLY A 161 -31.14 0.79 -13.86
CA GLY A 161 -30.82 1.57 -12.66
C GLY A 161 -30.70 0.75 -11.35
N LYS A 162 -30.73 -0.59 -11.40
CA LYS A 162 -30.70 -1.43 -10.22
C LYS A 162 -29.37 -1.26 -9.43
N CYS A 163 -28.26 -1.13 -10.13
CA CYS A 163 -26.93 -0.91 -9.52
C CYS A 163 -26.83 0.45 -8.83
N GLU A 164 -27.35 1.53 -9.44
CA GLU A 164 -27.38 2.88 -8.88
C GLU A 164 -28.17 2.93 -7.57
N ARG A 165 -29.44 2.45 -7.58
CA ARG A 165 -30.33 2.48 -6.40
C ARG A 165 -29.80 1.69 -5.20
N ASN A 166 -28.96 0.69 -5.44
CA ASN A 166 -28.41 -0.18 -4.40
C ASN A 166 -26.92 0.09 -4.09
N CYS A 167 -26.33 1.14 -4.65
CA CYS A 167 -24.95 1.50 -4.35
C CYS A 167 -24.85 2.13 -2.95
N PRO A 168 -24.08 1.55 -2.00
CA PRO A 168 -23.97 2.10 -0.65
C PRO A 168 -23.28 3.46 -0.61
N GLN A 169 -22.44 3.77 -1.61
CA GLN A 169 -21.75 5.06 -1.71
C GLN A 169 -22.41 6.03 -2.71
N ARG A 170 -23.48 5.59 -3.39
CA ARG A 170 -24.16 6.38 -4.41
C ARG A 170 -23.22 6.91 -5.49
N CYS A 171 -22.18 6.14 -5.80
CA CYS A 171 -21.11 6.49 -6.76
C CYS A 171 -21.37 5.95 -8.17
N ILE A 172 -22.62 5.61 -8.51
CA ILE A 172 -23.01 5.16 -9.85
C ILE A 172 -23.93 6.19 -10.46
N GLU A 173 -23.50 6.76 -11.58
CA GLU A 173 -24.20 7.81 -12.27
C GLU A 173 -24.99 7.25 -13.45
N LYS A 174 -26.15 7.87 -13.72
CA LYS A 174 -27.00 7.52 -14.85
C LYS A 174 -26.32 7.91 -16.15
N GLY A 175 -26.29 6.96 -17.09
CA GLY A 175 -25.72 7.11 -18.43
C GLY A 175 -26.14 5.94 -19.31
N SER A 176 -25.55 5.87 -20.50
CA SER A 176 -25.77 4.76 -21.44
C SER A 176 -24.40 4.34 -22.02
N PRO A 177 -23.70 3.40 -21.32
CA PRO A 177 -24.03 2.70 -20.07
C PRO A 177 -23.96 3.60 -18.82
N TYR A 178 -24.46 3.13 -17.67
CA TYR A 178 -24.22 3.74 -16.38
C TYR A 178 -22.70 3.77 -16.07
N GLN A 179 -22.25 4.74 -15.26
CA GLN A 179 -20.84 4.91 -14.94
C GLN A 179 -20.57 4.83 -13.44
N ILE A 180 -19.43 4.25 -13.07
CA ILE A 180 -19.01 4.14 -11.68
C ILE A 180 -17.89 5.17 -11.42
N SER A 181 -18.13 6.11 -10.49
CA SER A 181 -17.11 7.02 -9.98
C SER A 181 -16.14 6.24 -9.10
N GLN A 182 -14.96 5.92 -9.65
CA GLN A 182 -14.01 4.99 -9.02
C GLN A 182 -13.44 5.55 -7.71
N GLU A 183 -13.30 6.85 -7.60
CA GLU A 183 -12.78 7.55 -6.42
C GLU A 183 -13.70 7.43 -5.20
N HIS A 184 -14.98 7.13 -5.41
CA HIS A 184 -15.97 6.95 -4.34
C HIS A 184 -16.45 5.49 -4.22
N CYS A 185 -15.87 4.58 -5.00
CA CYS A 185 -16.29 3.19 -5.03
C CYS A 185 -15.61 2.36 -3.94
N LEU A 186 -16.41 1.68 -3.09
CA LEU A 186 -15.92 0.72 -2.08
C LEU A 186 -15.32 -0.54 -2.68
N HIS A 187 -15.55 -0.81 -3.96
CA HIS A 187 -15.28 -2.11 -4.60
C HIS A 187 -16.03 -3.29 -3.92
N CYS A 188 -17.19 -3.04 -3.35
CA CYS A 188 -17.96 -4.04 -2.61
C CYS A 188 -18.60 -5.13 -3.50
N GLY A 189 -18.74 -4.88 -4.81
CA GLY A 189 -19.30 -5.84 -5.76
C GLY A 189 -20.83 -5.88 -5.82
N ASN A 190 -21.55 -5.09 -5.02
CA ASN A 190 -23.02 -5.13 -4.99
C ASN A 190 -23.65 -4.89 -6.37
N CYS A 191 -23.10 -3.95 -7.14
CA CYS A 191 -23.55 -3.68 -8.51
C CYS A 191 -23.32 -4.88 -9.46
N TYR A 192 -22.26 -5.64 -9.26
CA TYR A 192 -21.94 -6.84 -10.02
C TYR A 192 -22.93 -7.96 -9.73
N GLU A 193 -23.19 -8.23 -8.45
CA GLU A 193 -24.11 -9.31 -8.03
C GLU A 193 -25.57 -9.04 -8.42
N LEU A 194 -26.00 -7.77 -8.38
CA LEU A 194 -27.38 -7.39 -8.63
C LEU A 194 -27.72 -7.19 -10.12
N CYS A 195 -26.73 -7.19 -11.02
CA CYS A 195 -26.96 -6.91 -12.44
C CYS A 195 -27.70 -8.05 -13.15
N PRO A 196 -28.96 -7.82 -13.62
CA PRO A 196 -29.76 -8.90 -14.20
C PRO A 196 -29.24 -9.41 -15.55
N VAL A 197 -28.45 -8.58 -16.25
CA VAL A 197 -27.88 -8.90 -17.56
C VAL A 197 -26.34 -9.10 -17.50
N LYS A 198 -25.75 -9.13 -16.29
CA LYS A 198 -24.31 -9.31 -16.08
C LYS A 198 -23.42 -8.30 -16.82
N ALA A 199 -23.94 -7.08 -16.99
CA ALA A 199 -23.20 -5.98 -17.65
C ALA A 199 -22.16 -5.31 -16.78
N VAL A 200 -21.93 -5.75 -15.55
CA VAL A 200 -20.88 -5.24 -14.66
C VAL A 200 -19.73 -6.23 -14.59
N GLU A 201 -18.53 -5.76 -14.81
CA GLU A 201 -17.32 -6.58 -14.84
C GLU A 201 -16.29 -6.09 -13.80
N ARG A 202 -15.44 -6.98 -13.29
CA ARG A 202 -14.25 -6.59 -12.52
C ARG A 202 -13.21 -5.97 -13.46
N ARG A 203 -12.54 -4.92 -12.97
CA ARG A 203 -11.34 -4.37 -13.59
C ARG A 203 -10.13 -5.21 -13.11
N HIS A 204 -9.23 -5.52 -14.03
CA HIS A 204 -8.01 -6.29 -13.78
C HIS A 204 -6.80 -5.51 -14.29
#